data_a5a7039066d4ebbf3a1295d0dc94c406
#
_entry.id   a5a7039066d4ebbf3a1295d0dc94c406
#
_cell.length_a   1.000
_cell.length_b   1.000
_cell.length_c   1.000
_cell.angle_alpha   90.00
_cell.angle_beta   90.00
_cell.angle_gamma   90.00
#
_symmetry.space_group_name_H-M   'P 1'
#
loop_
_entity.id
_entity.type
_entity.pdbx_description
1 polymer ?
#
loop_
_entity_poly.entity_id
_entity_poly.type
_entity_poly.pdbx_seq_one_letter_code
_entity_poly.pdbx_strand_id
1 'polypeptide(L)'
;MTENETETQDEVVDADVDADAEPEESEVAEEAAAEPEEEVEAPAAGTEDVMPDEDADLLIPVEDYLAAGVHIGTQQKTKDMERFIHRVRTDGLYVLDVSTTDDRIRTAADFLSNYRPDQVLVTSSRQYGRFPAEKFADAIGARARTGRFIPGTLTNPKYDGYIEPDVLVVTDPIGDSQAVKEAITVGIPVIAMCDSNNSTSNVDLVVPTNNKGRRALSVVYWLLANETLDRRGAEPTYALEDFESEI
;
A
#
# COMPACT_ATOMS: atom_id res chain seq x y z
N MET A 1 -27.08 64.15 30.36
CA MET A 1 -27.48 63.73 31.72
C MET A 1 -26.97 62.34 31.85
N THR A 2 -25.89 62.39 32.50
CA THR A 2 -25.23 61.83 33.67
C THR A 2 -24.69 60.43 33.38
N GLU A 3 -23.39 60.30 33.11
CA GLU A 3 -22.27 60.15 34.03
C GLU A 3 -22.49 59.07 35.08
N ASN A 4 -21.73 58.00 35.03
CA ASN A 4 -20.79 57.66 36.09
C ASN A 4 -19.82 56.55 35.73
N GLU A 5 -18.55 56.95 35.70
CA GLU A 5 -17.35 56.13 35.80
C GLU A 5 -17.24 55.56 37.20
N THR A 6 -16.63 54.35 37.34
CA THR A 6 -15.82 54.05 38.54
C THR A 6 -14.79 53.02 38.15
N GLU A 7 -13.56 53.50 38.06
CA GLU A 7 -12.29 52.71 38.20
C GLU A 7 -12.13 52.22 39.63
N THR A 8 -11.46 51.10 39.82
CA THR A 8 -10.52 50.76 40.90
C THR A 8 -9.71 49.55 40.45
N GLN A 9 -8.53 49.74 40.19
CA GLN A 9 -7.14 49.63 40.57
C GLN A 9 -6.84 48.55 41.62
N ASP A 10 -5.78 47.75 41.22
CA ASP A 10 -4.66 47.18 41.97
C ASP A 10 -4.90 46.19 43.12
N GLU A 11 -4.28 45.02 42.96
CA GLU A 11 -3.19 44.64 43.85
C GLU A 11 -2.35 43.47 43.28
N VAL A 12 -1.06 43.75 43.12
CA VAL A 12 0.04 42.84 42.84
C VAL A 12 0.46 42.22 44.17
N VAL A 13 0.65 40.92 44.25
CA VAL A 13 1.49 40.28 45.26
C VAL A 13 2.41 39.26 44.61
N ASP A 14 3.68 39.64 44.52
CA ASP A 14 4.84 38.75 44.38
C ASP A 14 4.98 37.87 45.62
N ALA A 15 5.33 36.62 45.41
CA ALA A 15 6.06 35.84 46.41
C ALA A 15 6.91 34.77 45.71
N ASP A 16 8.20 35.08 45.56
CA ASP A 16 9.29 34.14 45.42
C ASP A 16 9.34 33.19 46.62
N VAL A 17 9.51 31.91 46.37
CA VAL A 17 10.23 31.01 47.29
C VAL A 17 10.99 29.96 46.45
N ASP A 18 12.31 30.12 46.44
CA ASP A 18 13.31 29.09 46.17
C ASP A 18 13.16 27.92 47.13
N ALA A 19 13.36 26.71 46.62
CA ALA A 19 14.00 25.63 47.37
C ALA A 19 14.43 24.49 46.41
N ASP A 20 15.74 24.42 46.21
CA ASP A 20 16.54 23.24 45.85
C ASP A 20 16.15 22.01 46.68
N ALA A 21 15.99 20.87 46.02
CA ALA A 21 16.28 19.55 46.60
C ALA A 21 16.39 18.51 45.52
N GLU A 22 17.59 18.21 45.10
CA GLU A 22 17.92 16.86 44.61
C GLU A 22 17.93 15.90 45.80
N PRO A 23 17.50 14.64 45.62
CA PRO A 23 18.21 13.57 46.28
C PRO A 23 18.58 12.41 45.35
N GLU A 24 19.85 12.12 45.37
CA GLU A 24 20.50 10.82 45.59
C GLU A 24 20.12 9.63 44.73
N GLU A 25 21.13 9.23 44.01
CA GLU A 25 21.38 7.92 43.44
C GLU A 25 21.15 6.80 44.46
N SER A 26 20.39 5.78 44.09
CA SER A 26 20.51 4.47 44.68
C SER A 26 20.72 3.42 43.55
N GLU A 27 21.97 3.05 43.38
CA GLU A 27 22.40 1.82 42.76
C GLU A 27 21.71 0.64 43.45
N VAL A 28 20.96 -0.16 42.64
CA VAL A 28 20.75 -1.56 42.98
C VAL A 28 21.10 -2.37 41.72
N ALA A 29 22.29 -2.89 41.76
CA ALA A 29 22.74 -3.95 40.89
C ALA A 29 21.89 -5.20 41.15
N GLU A 30 21.15 -5.66 40.17
CA GLU A 30 20.62 -7.03 40.17
C GLU A 30 21.11 -7.74 38.91
N GLU A 31 22.05 -8.64 39.17
CA GLU A 31 22.68 -9.62 38.32
C GLU A 31 21.60 -10.59 37.82
N ALA A 32 21.16 -10.45 36.56
CA ALA A 32 20.32 -11.45 35.90
C ALA A 32 21.14 -12.13 34.81
N ALA A 33 21.36 -13.43 35.02
CA ALA A 33 22.09 -14.38 34.21
C ALA A 33 21.78 -14.28 32.72
N ALA A 34 22.85 -14.23 31.93
CA ALA A 34 22.84 -14.46 30.50
C ALA A 34 22.49 -15.95 30.22
N GLU A 35 21.34 -16.19 29.65
CA GLU A 35 21.08 -17.44 28.95
C GLU A 35 21.82 -17.42 27.61
N PRO A 36 22.40 -18.54 27.14
CA PRO A 36 23.16 -18.55 25.90
C PRO A 36 22.22 -18.38 24.72
N GLU A 37 22.50 -17.37 23.91
CA GLU A 37 21.89 -17.21 22.58
C GLU A 37 22.23 -18.45 21.75
N GLU A 38 21.24 -19.29 21.43
CA GLU A 38 21.36 -20.29 20.40
C GLU A 38 21.64 -19.56 19.08
N GLU A 39 22.87 -19.68 18.60
CA GLU A 39 23.24 -19.37 17.23
C GLU A 39 22.37 -20.22 16.29
N VAL A 40 21.31 -19.61 15.75
CA VAL A 40 20.60 -20.19 14.62
C VAL A 40 21.52 -20.05 13.41
N GLU A 41 22.23 -21.11 13.09
CA GLU A 41 23.00 -21.24 11.85
C GLU A 41 22.09 -20.85 10.67
N ALA A 42 22.43 -19.73 10.03
CA ALA A 42 21.82 -19.33 8.76
C ALA A 42 22.16 -20.41 7.71
N PRO A 43 21.17 -20.98 7.01
CA PRO A 43 21.48 -21.92 5.94
C PRO A 43 22.29 -21.22 4.86
N ALA A 44 23.43 -21.86 4.50
CA ALA A 44 24.36 -21.41 3.49
C ALA A 44 23.64 -21.09 2.17
N ALA A 45 23.97 -19.92 1.62
CA ALA A 45 23.46 -19.44 0.35
C ALA A 45 23.84 -20.36 -0.81
N GLY A 46 22.93 -21.23 -1.21
CA GLY A 46 22.91 -21.82 -2.54
C GLY A 46 22.25 -20.83 -3.50
N THR A 47 22.92 -20.53 -4.61
CA THR A 47 22.40 -19.73 -5.73
C THR A 47 21.43 -20.53 -6.61
N GLU A 48 20.81 -21.56 -6.07
CA GLU A 48 19.87 -22.44 -6.76
C GLU A 48 18.51 -22.32 -6.09
N ASP A 49 17.46 -22.15 -6.90
CA ASP A 49 16.02 -22.05 -6.61
C ASP A 49 15.46 -20.64 -6.33
N VAL A 50 15.35 -19.87 -7.40
CA VAL A 50 14.40 -18.74 -7.53
C VAL A 50 13.38 -19.03 -8.64
N MET A 51 13.30 -20.27 -9.10
CA MET A 51 12.29 -20.64 -10.09
C MET A 51 11.04 -21.15 -9.38
N PRO A 52 9.87 -20.51 -9.58
CA PRO A 52 8.60 -21.24 -9.50
C PRO A 52 8.75 -22.46 -10.43
N ASP A 53 8.03 -23.52 -10.14
CA ASP A 53 8.03 -24.71 -11.00
C ASP A 53 7.95 -24.27 -12.47
N GLU A 54 8.89 -24.74 -13.32
CA GLU A 54 8.97 -24.38 -14.76
C GLU A 54 7.67 -24.69 -15.53
N ASP A 55 6.73 -25.38 -14.91
CA ASP A 55 5.41 -25.73 -15.42
C ASP A 55 4.27 -24.81 -14.93
N ALA A 56 4.56 -23.72 -14.19
CA ALA A 56 3.52 -22.78 -13.79
C ALA A 56 2.97 -22.03 -15.00
N ASP A 57 1.66 -22.16 -15.24
CA ASP A 57 0.93 -21.39 -16.26
C ASP A 57 0.81 -19.94 -15.83
N LEU A 58 1.86 -19.14 -16.03
CA LEU A 58 1.92 -17.71 -15.70
C LEU A 58 1.49 -16.86 -16.90
N LEU A 59 0.96 -15.67 -16.63
CA LEU A 59 0.55 -14.69 -17.63
C LEU A 59 1.71 -14.23 -18.51
N ILE A 60 2.89 -14.11 -17.93
CA ILE A 60 4.15 -13.79 -18.60
C ILE A 60 5.28 -14.68 -18.02
N PRO A 61 6.40 -14.84 -18.74
CA PRO A 61 7.55 -15.56 -18.23
C PRO A 61 8.03 -15.01 -16.89
N VAL A 62 8.48 -15.89 -15.98
CA VAL A 62 9.02 -15.51 -14.67
C VAL A 62 10.12 -14.46 -14.78
N GLU A 63 10.96 -14.59 -15.82
CA GLU A 63 12.08 -13.68 -16.09
C GLU A 63 11.62 -12.23 -16.24
N ASP A 64 10.45 -11.99 -16.85
CA ASP A 64 9.88 -10.66 -17.04
C ASP A 64 9.38 -10.06 -15.72
N TYR A 65 8.75 -10.87 -14.83
CA TYR A 65 8.41 -10.44 -13.48
C TYR A 65 9.65 -10.06 -12.68
N LEU A 66 10.72 -10.86 -12.80
CA LEU A 66 11.98 -10.62 -12.11
C LEU A 66 12.70 -9.38 -12.64
N ALA A 67 12.73 -9.19 -13.97
CA ALA A 67 13.33 -8.03 -14.63
C ALA A 67 12.61 -6.72 -14.27
N ALA A 68 11.28 -6.77 -14.11
CA ALA A 68 10.49 -5.62 -13.67
C ALA A 68 10.61 -5.36 -12.16
N GLY A 69 11.13 -6.32 -11.38
CA GLY A 69 11.28 -6.20 -9.94
C GLY A 69 9.97 -6.30 -9.15
N VAL A 70 8.96 -6.98 -9.69
CA VAL A 70 7.64 -7.19 -9.05
C VAL A 70 7.77 -7.94 -7.73
N HIS A 71 8.72 -8.87 -7.66
CA HIS A 71 9.01 -9.73 -6.51
C HIS A 71 9.78 -9.04 -5.38
N ILE A 72 10.34 -7.85 -5.61
CA ILE A 72 11.23 -7.19 -4.64
C ILE A 72 10.41 -6.42 -3.61
N GLY A 73 10.36 -6.93 -2.38
CA GLY A 73 9.76 -6.24 -1.25
C GLY A 73 10.75 -5.32 -0.51
N THR A 74 10.39 -4.93 0.70
CA THR A 74 11.22 -4.11 1.59
C THR A 74 11.95 -4.94 2.64
N GLN A 75 12.77 -4.28 3.48
CA GLN A 75 13.42 -4.89 4.65
C GLN A 75 12.46 -5.07 5.84
N GLN A 76 11.25 -4.58 5.73
CA GLN A 76 10.22 -4.71 6.74
C GLN A 76 9.13 -5.65 6.24
N LYS A 77 8.60 -6.49 7.14
CA LYS A 77 7.42 -7.30 6.87
C LYS A 77 6.34 -7.05 7.90
N THR A 78 5.11 -7.24 7.51
CA THR A 78 3.97 -7.35 8.41
C THR A 78 3.58 -8.82 8.55
N LYS A 79 2.91 -9.15 9.65
CA LYS A 79 2.38 -10.51 9.85
C LYS A 79 1.37 -10.90 8.76
N ASP A 80 0.62 -9.94 8.28
CA ASP A 80 -0.41 -10.15 7.26
C ASP A 80 0.18 -10.56 5.91
N MET A 81 1.35 -9.98 5.56
CA MET A 81 2.05 -10.24 4.31
C MET A 81 2.98 -11.46 4.36
N GLU A 82 3.22 -12.05 5.53
CA GLU A 82 4.14 -13.18 5.71
C GLU A 82 3.80 -14.37 4.80
N ARG A 83 2.52 -14.63 4.57
CA ARG A 83 2.02 -15.70 3.69
C ARG A 83 2.32 -15.52 2.20
N PHE A 84 2.70 -14.30 1.80
CA PHE A 84 3.04 -13.94 0.41
C PHE A 84 4.55 -13.80 0.19
N ILE A 85 5.35 -14.01 1.25
CA ILE A 85 6.80 -13.92 1.20
C ILE A 85 7.36 -15.30 0.89
N HIS A 86 8.10 -15.39 -0.20
CA HIS A 86 8.79 -16.62 -0.61
C HIS A 86 10.06 -16.82 0.21
N ARG A 87 10.93 -15.79 0.33
CA ARG A 87 12.21 -15.85 1.05
C ARG A 87 12.72 -14.47 1.46
N VAL A 88 13.81 -14.47 2.21
CA VAL A 88 14.59 -13.27 2.55
C VAL A 88 15.94 -13.33 1.85
N ARG A 89 16.35 -12.25 1.19
CA ARG A 89 17.68 -12.11 0.58
C ARG A 89 18.75 -11.81 1.63
N THR A 90 20.02 -12.03 1.28
CA THR A 90 21.18 -11.73 2.15
C THR A 90 21.31 -10.25 2.52
N ASP A 91 20.74 -9.34 1.72
CA ASP A 91 20.65 -7.90 1.99
C ASP A 91 19.46 -7.52 2.90
N GLY A 92 18.72 -8.51 3.39
CA GLY A 92 17.57 -8.31 4.28
C GLY A 92 16.26 -7.91 3.57
N LEU A 93 16.24 -7.91 2.23
CA LEU A 93 15.01 -7.65 1.48
C LEU A 93 14.13 -8.91 1.43
N TYR A 94 12.85 -8.72 1.69
CA TYR A 94 11.86 -9.78 1.50
C TYR A 94 11.53 -9.95 0.03
N VAL A 95 11.43 -11.19 -0.41
CA VAL A 95 11.06 -11.54 -1.79
C VAL A 95 9.64 -12.07 -1.78
N LEU A 96 8.78 -11.43 -2.56
CA LEU A 96 7.39 -11.84 -2.73
C LEU A 96 7.31 -13.01 -3.72
N ASP A 97 6.33 -13.88 -3.53
CA ASP A 97 6.08 -15.02 -4.40
C ASP A 97 5.38 -14.58 -5.69
N VAL A 98 6.06 -14.77 -6.83
CA VAL A 98 5.57 -14.38 -8.17
C VAL A 98 4.37 -15.22 -8.57
N SER A 99 4.34 -16.52 -8.28
CA SER A 99 3.21 -17.38 -8.60
C SER A 99 1.93 -16.92 -7.92
N THR A 100 2.05 -16.58 -6.64
CA THR A 100 0.92 -16.01 -5.89
C THR A 100 0.52 -14.63 -6.42
N THR A 101 1.48 -13.81 -6.88
CA THR A 101 1.16 -12.52 -7.51
C THR A 101 0.32 -12.70 -8.77
N ASP A 102 0.72 -13.62 -9.66
CA ASP A 102 0.02 -13.97 -10.90
C ASP A 102 -1.41 -14.44 -10.61
N ASP A 103 -1.58 -15.40 -9.73
CA ASP A 103 -2.90 -15.91 -9.30
C ASP A 103 -3.81 -14.81 -8.76
N ARG A 104 -3.24 -13.87 -8.00
CA ARG A 104 -3.99 -12.75 -7.44
C ARG A 104 -4.34 -11.70 -8.48
N ILE A 105 -3.50 -11.48 -9.49
CA ILE A 105 -3.84 -10.64 -10.65
C ILE A 105 -5.01 -11.26 -11.42
N ARG A 106 -4.98 -12.56 -11.70
CA ARG A 106 -6.10 -13.29 -12.35
C ARG A 106 -7.39 -13.17 -11.54
N THR A 107 -7.30 -13.37 -10.23
CA THR A 107 -8.46 -13.24 -9.31
C THR A 107 -9.01 -11.81 -9.30
N ALA A 108 -8.13 -10.80 -9.27
CA ALA A 108 -8.53 -9.40 -9.29
C ALA A 108 -9.20 -9.01 -10.62
N ALA A 109 -8.65 -9.50 -11.73
CA ALA A 109 -9.22 -9.29 -13.06
C ALA A 109 -10.61 -9.94 -13.19
N ASP A 110 -10.77 -11.17 -12.69
CA ASP A 110 -12.05 -11.86 -12.67
C ASP A 110 -13.08 -11.09 -11.82
N PHE A 111 -12.68 -10.62 -10.67
CA PHE A 111 -13.54 -9.81 -9.81
C PHE A 111 -13.96 -8.50 -10.50
N LEU A 112 -12.99 -7.77 -11.09
CA LEU A 112 -13.24 -6.51 -11.79
C LEU A 112 -14.08 -6.66 -13.06
N SER A 113 -14.01 -7.82 -13.71
CA SER A 113 -14.79 -8.09 -14.93
C SER A 113 -16.30 -8.09 -14.68
N ASN A 114 -16.73 -8.36 -13.44
CA ASN A 114 -18.13 -8.39 -13.03
C ASN A 114 -18.74 -6.99 -12.82
N TYR A 115 -17.90 -5.95 -12.75
CA TYR A 115 -18.35 -4.57 -12.58
C TYR A 115 -18.38 -3.83 -13.90
N ARG A 116 -19.33 -2.89 -14.03
CA ARG A 116 -19.31 -1.97 -15.15
C ARG A 116 -18.11 -1.03 -15.03
N PRO A 117 -17.54 -0.59 -16.17
CA PRO A 117 -16.41 0.31 -16.17
C PRO A 117 -16.56 1.55 -15.26
N ASP A 118 -17.72 2.19 -15.34
CA ASP A 118 -18.03 3.40 -14.57
C ASP A 118 -18.15 3.18 -13.05
N GLN A 119 -18.27 1.94 -12.62
CA GLN A 119 -18.34 1.53 -11.21
C GLN A 119 -16.99 1.25 -10.56
N VAL A 120 -15.92 1.20 -11.35
CA VAL A 120 -14.56 0.96 -10.85
C VAL A 120 -13.85 2.28 -10.63
N LEU A 121 -13.30 2.48 -9.44
CA LEU A 121 -12.43 3.60 -9.12
C LEU A 121 -11.01 3.12 -8.83
N VAL A 122 -10.03 3.74 -9.47
CA VAL A 122 -8.61 3.46 -9.27
C VAL A 122 -7.96 4.64 -8.56
N THR A 123 -7.19 4.38 -7.50
CA THR A 123 -6.49 5.43 -6.75
C THR A 123 -5.00 5.16 -6.66
N SER A 124 -4.21 6.22 -6.81
CA SER A 124 -2.76 6.18 -6.63
C SER A 124 -2.23 7.54 -6.18
N SER A 125 -1.78 7.63 -4.93
CA SER A 125 -1.04 8.80 -4.43
C SER A 125 0.44 8.74 -4.78
N ARG A 126 0.99 7.54 -5.00
CA ARG A 126 2.40 7.34 -5.35
C ARG A 126 2.73 7.88 -6.73
N GLN A 127 3.84 8.61 -6.83
CA GLN A 127 4.27 9.24 -8.08
C GLN A 127 4.40 8.22 -9.22
N TYR A 128 5.09 7.10 -8.99
CA TYR A 128 5.29 6.08 -10.02
C TYR A 128 4.05 5.24 -10.32
N GLY A 129 3.04 5.28 -9.46
CA GLY A 129 1.77 4.57 -9.67
C GLY A 129 0.71 5.39 -10.41
N ARG A 130 0.87 6.72 -10.52
CA ARG A 130 -0.16 7.60 -11.10
C ARG A 130 -0.40 7.28 -12.56
N PHE A 131 0.65 7.32 -13.36
CA PHE A 131 0.55 7.09 -14.80
C PHE A 131 0.00 5.70 -15.14
N PRO A 132 0.56 4.56 -14.63
CA PRO A 132 0.00 3.25 -14.93
C PRO A 132 -1.43 3.06 -14.37
N ALA A 133 -1.79 3.70 -13.26
CA ALA A 133 -3.16 3.67 -12.74
C ALA A 133 -4.15 4.42 -13.64
N GLU A 134 -3.77 5.58 -14.18
CA GLU A 134 -4.56 6.32 -15.17
C GLU A 134 -4.73 5.51 -16.45
N LYS A 135 -3.65 4.94 -16.96
CA LYS A 135 -3.68 4.10 -18.16
C LYS A 135 -4.55 2.85 -17.97
N PHE A 136 -4.47 2.22 -16.80
CA PHE A 136 -5.34 1.11 -16.45
C PHE A 136 -6.82 1.53 -16.46
N ALA A 137 -7.13 2.65 -15.82
CA ALA A 137 -8.50 3.16 -15.80
C ALA A 137 -9.01 3.48 -17.21
N ASP A 138 -8.20 4.12 -18.04
CA ASP A 138 -8.54 4.43 -19.43
C ASP A 138 -8.76 3.13 -20.23
N ALA A 139 -7.89 2.12 -20.07
CA ALA A 139 -7.95 0.86 -20.78
C ALA A 139 -9.26 0.10 -20.52
N ILE A 140 -9.68 0.01 -19.25
CA ILE A 140 -10.90 -0.71 -18.87
C ILE A 140 -12.16 0.17 -18.83
N GLY A 141 -12.02 1.48 -19.11
CA GLY A 141 -13.10 2.47 -19.06
C GLY A 141 -13.50 2.87 -17.63
N ALA A 142 -12.62 2.68 -16.65
CA ALA A 142 -12.84 3.03 -15.24
C ALA A 142 -12.56 4.50 -14.95
N ARG A 143 -12.79 4.91 -13.70
CA ARG A 143 -12.45 6.24 -13.22
C ARG A 143 -11.12 6.19 -12.46
N ALA A 144 -10.27 7.21 -12.64
CA ALA A 144 -9.03 7.37 -11.88
C ALA A 144 -9.07 8.59 -10.96
N ARG A 145 -8.46 8.47 -9.80
CA ARG A 145 -8.12 9.56 -8.88
C ARG A 145 -6.67 9.42 -8.45
N THR A 146 -5.79 10.07 -9.18
CA THR A 146 -4.36 10.04 -8.93
C THR A 146 -3.89 11.29 -8.18
N GLY A 147 -2.80 11.14 -7.43
CA GLY A 147 -2.30 12.19 -6.55
C GLY A 147 -2.98 12.21 -5.19
N ARG A 148 -3.18 13.40 -4.62
CA ARG A 148 -3.79 13.55 -3.30
C ARG A 148 -5.27 13.19 -3.35
N PHE A 149 -5.67 12.18 -2.60
CA PHE A 149 -7.09 11.86 -2.42
C PHE A 149 -7.75 12.88 -1.48
N ILE A 150 -8.78 13.55 -1.97
CA ILE A 150 -9.47 14.62 -1.21
C ILE A 150 -10.51 13.95 -0.31
N PRO A 151 -10.50 14.24 1.01
CA PRO A 151 -11.53 13.73 1.90
C PRO A 151 -12.94 14.15 1.46
N GLY A 152 -13.87 13.20 1.52
CA GLY A 152 -15.24 13.40 1.06
C GLY A 152 -15.51 12.97 -0.38
N THR A 153 -14.51 12.48 -1.10
CA THR A 153 -14.69 11.99 -2.49
C THR A 153 -15.69 10.85 -2.57
N LEU A 154 -15.72 9.93 -1.58
CA LEU A 154 -16.68 8.81 -1.54
C LEU A 154 -17.79 9.02 -0.51
N THR A 155 -17.65 9.98 0.43
CA THR A 155 -18.52 10.08 1.61
C THR A 155 -19.37 11.37 1.64
N ASN A 156 -19.04 12.39 0.83
CA ASN A 156 -19.75 13.67 0.85
C ASN A 156 -20.43 13.99 -0.49
N PRO A 157 -21.74 13.72 -0.63
CA PRO A 157 -22.48 14.01 -1.87
C PRO A 157 -22.54 15.51 -2.27
N LYS A 158 -22.15 16.42 -1.36
CA LYS A 158 -22.12 17.88 -1.66
C LYS A 158 -20.76 18.33 -2.24
N TYR A 159 -19.80 17.43 -2.29
CA TYR A 159 -18.50 17.73 -2.87
C TYR A 159 -18.55 17.59 -4.39
N ASP A 160 -18.05 18.57 -5.15
CA ASP A 160 -18.09 18.58 -6.62
C ASP A 160 -17.35 17.38 -7.25
N GLY A 161 -16.40 16.82 -6.55
CA GLY A 161 -15.62 15.63 -6.96
C GLY A 161 -16.17 14.32 -6.41
N TYR A 162 -17.37 14.30 -5.86
CA TYR A 162 -18.00 13.09 -5.29
C TYR A 162 -18.21 12.01 -6.34
N ILE A 163 -17.91 10.76 -5.96
CA ILE A 163 -18.04 9.58 -6.81
C ILE A 163 -18.65 8.43 -5.98
N GLU A 164 -19.53 7.65 -6.59
CA GLU A 164 -20.10 6.42 -6.05
C GLU A 164 -19.63 5.22 -6.88
N PRO A 165 -18.43 4.66 -6.61
CA PRO A 165 -18.00 3.42 -7.23
C PRO A 165 -18.52 2.21 -6.44
N ASP A 166 -18.57 1.05 -7.08
CA ASP A 166 -18.90 -0.22 -6.44
C ASP A 166 -17.66 -1.03 -6.06
N VAL A 167 -16.48 -0.65 -6.57
CA VAL A 167 -15.19 -1.25 -6.22
C VAL A 167 -14.07 -0.21 -6.28
N LEU A 168 -13.13 -0.32 -5.35
CA LEU A 168 -11.93 0.52 -5.26
C LEU A 168 -10.67 -0.30 -5.51
N VAL A 169 -9.83 0.17 -6.44
CA VAL A 169 -8.48 -0.37 -6.67
C VAL A 169 -7.46 0.62 -6.13
N VAL A 170 -6.55 0.16 -5.26
CA VAL A 170 -5.59 0.98 -4.52
C VAL A 170 -4.17 0.55 -4.85
N THR A 171 -3.31 1.49 -5.24
CA THR A 171 -1.90 1.20 -5.51
C THR A 171 -1.10 0.91 -4.23
N ASP A 172 -1.38 1.63 -3.14
CA ASP A 172 -0.69 1.46 -1.87
C ASP A 172 -1.63 1.78 -0.69
N PRO A 173 -2.00 0.80 0.12
CA PRO A 173 -2.89 1.02 1.26
C PRO A 173 -2.38 2.05 2.28
N ILE A 174 -1.05 2.23 2.40
CA ILE A 174 -0.45 3.23 3.28
C ILE A 174 -0.60 4.63 2.66
N GLY A 175 -0.19 4.78 1.41
CA GLY A 175 -0.24 6.05 0.68
C GLY A 175 -1.67 6.53 0.45
N ASP A 176 -2.57 5.61 0.12
CA ASP A 176 -3.98 5.87 -0.22
C ASP A 176 -4.92 5.60 0.96
N SER A 177 -4.42 5.67 2.19
CA SER A 177 -5.18 5.33 3.40
C SER A 177 -6.48 6.11 3.57
N GLN A 178 -6.58 7.33 3.02
CA GLN A 178 -7.80 8.11 3.04
C GLN A 178 -8.88 7.48 2.15
N ALA A 179 -8.51 7.02 0.95
CA ALA A 179 -9.43 6.34 0.04
C ALA A 179 -9.96 5.04 0.65
N VAL A 180 -9.05 4.24 1.25
CA VAL A 180 -9.41 2.99 1.96
C VAL A 180 -10.38 3.27 3.12
N LYS A 181 -10.13 4.28 3.95
CA LYS A 181 -11.03 4.66 5.06
C LYS A 181 -12.42 5.05 4.58
N GLU A 182 -12.51 5.81 3.50
CA GLU A 182 -13.80 6.20 2.95
C GLU A 182 -14.52 5.01 2.31
N ALA A 183 -13.82 4.15 1.58
CA ALA A 183 -14.38 2.92 1.02
C ALA A 183 -15.04 2.04 2.08
N ILE A 184 -14.35 1.84 3.23
CA ILE A 184 -14.91 1.10 4.37
C ILE A 184 -16.17 1.78 4.92
N THR A 185 -16.15 3.11 5.03
CA THR A 185 -17.29 3.87 5.57
C THR A 185 -18.53 3.71 4.70
N VAL A 186 -18.36 3.63 3.38
CA VAL A 186 -19.47 3.41 2.42
C VAL A 186 -19.74 1.94 2.14
N GLY A 187 -18.86 1.02 2.56
CA GLY A 187 -19.02 -0.43 2.38
C GLY A 187 -18.64 -0.94 0.99
N ILE A 188 -17.65 -0.32 0.35
CA ILE A 188 -17.15 -0.70 -0.99
C ILE A 188 -15.97 -1.67 -0.83
N PRO A 189 -15.90 -2.78 -1.58
CA PRO A 189 -14.76 -3.69 -1.58
C PRO A 189 -13.50 -3.02 -2.11
N VAL A 190 -12.37 -3.37 -1.49
CA VAL A 190 -11.05 -2.80 -1.78
C VAL A 190 -10.11 -3.87 -2.30
N ILE A 191 -9.59 -3.68 -3.52
CA ILE A 191 -8.46 -4.42 -4.08
C ILE A 191 -7.22 -3.57 -3.88
N ALA A 192 -6.16 -4.11 -3.31
CA ALA A 192 -4.94 -3.34 -3.07
C ALA A 192 -3.68 -4.08 -3.50
N MET A 193 -2.76 -3.34 -4.11
CA MET A 193 -1.39 -3.77 -4.37
C MET A 193 -0.58 -3.59 -3.09
N CYS A 194 -0.10 -4.71 -2.51
CA CYS A 194 0.55 -4.71 -1.22
C CYS A 194 2.00 -5.20 -1.33
N ASP A 195 2.91 -4.39 -0.81
CA ASP A 195 4.31 -4.76 -0.58
C ASP A 195 4.46 -5.44 0.79
N SER A 196 5.60 -6.04 1.07
CA SER A 196 5.90 -6.78 2.31
C SER A 196 5.62 -6.01 3.60
N ASN A 197 5.72 -4.68 3.58
CA ASN A 197 5.50 -3.80 4.73
C ASN A 197 4.06 -3.26 4.87
N ASN A 198 3.15 -3.62 3.98
CA ASN A 198 1.76 -3.18 4.06
C ASN A 198 0.96 -4.01 5.07
N SER A 199 0.02 -3.38 5.76
CA SER A 199 -1.06 -4.08 6.46
C SER A 199 -2.20 -4.36 5.49
N THR A 200 -2.78 -5.55 5.59
CA THR A 200 -3.94 -5.95 4.78
C THR A 200 -5.26 -5.65 5.47
N SER A 201 -5.24 -4.96 6.60
CA SER A 201 -6.45 -4.53 7.29
C SER A 201 -7.30 -3.67 6.36
N ASN A 202 -8.57 -4.03 6.24
CA ASN A 202 -9.54 -3.34 5.37
C ASN A 202 -9.25 -3.47 3.85
N VAL A 203 -8.53 -4.51 3.45
CA VAL A 203 -8.33 -4.89 2.06
C VAL A 203 -9.00 -6.24 1.85
N ASP A 204 -9.94 -6.31 0.91
CA ASP A 204 -10.69 -7.53 0.61
C ASP A 204 -9.91 -8.47 -0.32
N LEU A 205 -9.19 -7.91 -1.28
CA LEU A 205 -8.32 -8.66 -2.18
C LEU A 205 -6.93 -8.04 -2.25
N VAL A 206 -5.95 -8.82 -1.81
CA VAL A 206 -4.52 -8.44 -1.84
C VAL A 206 -3.87 -8.96 -3.10
N VAL A 207 -3.21 -8.08 -3.84
CA VAL A 207 -2.27 -8.42 -4.92
C VAL A 207 -0.86 -8.15 -4.40
N PRO A 208 -0.11 -9.21 -4.00
CA PRO A 208 1.23 -9.02 -3.46
C PRO A 208 2.18 -8.57 -4.57
N THR A 209 2.79 -7.41 -4.43
CA THR A 209 3.69 -6.84 -5.43
C THR A 209 4.53 -5.71 -4.87
N ASN A 210 5.62 -5.40 -5.55
CA ASN A 210 6.38 -4.17 -5.31
C ASN A 210 5.57 -2.95 -5.75
N ASN A 211 4.89 -2.31 -4.81
CA ASN A 211 4.08 -1.13 -5.09
C ASN A 211 4.87 0.20 -5.07
N LYS A 212 6.21 0.13 -5.08
CA LYS A 212 7.12 1.29 -5.06
C LYS A 212 7.94 1.41 -6.35
N GLY A 213 8.16 0.28 -7.03
CA GLY A 213 8.95 0.23 -8.26
C GLY A 213 8.16 0.74 -9.47
N ARG A 214 8.74 1.64 -10.28
CA ARG A 214 8.10 2.16 -11.48
C ARG A 214 7.75 1.03 -12.47
N ARG A 215 8.75 0.21 -12.85
CA ARG A 215 8.55 -0.90 -13.79
C ARG A 215 7.63 -1.99 -13.23
N ALA A 216 7.72 -2.27 -11.93
CA ALA A 216 6.85 -3.25 -11.28
C ALA A 216 5.38 -2.83 -11.37
N LEU A 217 5.07 -1.57 -11.08
CA LEU A 217 3.70 -1.05 -11.19
C LEU A 217 3.19 -1.03 -12.64
N SER A 218 4.05 -0.68 -13.61
CA SER A 218 3.69 -0.72 -15.03
C SER A 218 3.29 -2.13 -15.46
N VAL A 219 4.09 -3.15 -15.11
CA VAL A 219 3.81 -4.56 -15.44
C VAL A 219 2.51 -5.03 -14.77
N VAL A 220 2.33 -4.77 -13.49
CA VAL A 220 1.14 -5.25 -12.76
C VAL A 220 -0.14 -4.60 -13.29
N TYR A 221 -0.14 -3.30 -13.56
CA TYR A 221 -1.31 -2.63 -14.13
C TYR A 221 -1.59 -3.05 -15.58
N TRP A 222 -0.54 -3.28 -16.36
CA TRP A 222 -0.66 -3.81 -17.73
C TRP A 222 -1.29 -5.19 -17.74
N LEU A 223 -0.80 -6.11 -16.91
CA LEU A 223 -1.36 -7.46 -16.78
C LEU A 223 -2.82 -7.42 -16.31
N LEU A 224 -3.09 -6.62 -15.28
CA LEU A 224 -4.45 -6.48 -14.74
C LEU A 224 -5.41 -5.90 -15.78
N ALA A 225 -4.95 -4.95 -16.62
CA ALA A 225 -5.76 -4.39 -17.71
C ALA A 225 -6.11 -5.44 -18.76
N ASN A 226 -5.11 -6.12 -19.28
CA ASN A 226 -5.28 -7.11 -20.33
C ASN A 226 -6.13 -8.31 -19.87
N GLU A 227 -5.89 -8.80 -18.66
CA GLU A 227 -6.68 -9.87 -18.05
C GLU A 227 -8.15 -9.44 -17.82
N THR A 228 -8.37 -8.21 -17.37
CA THR A 228 -9.74 -7.69 -17.17
C THR A 228 -10.48 -7.55 -18.50
N LEU A 229 -9.79 -7.11 -19.55
CA LEU A 229 -10.36 -7.00 -20.90
C LEU A 229 -10.69 -8.38 -21.48
N ASP A 230 -9.77 -9.34 -21.39
CA ASP A 230 -9.96 -10.71 -21.85
C ASP A 230 -11.20 -11.34 -21.19
N ARG A 231 -11.33 -11.22 -19.86
CA ARG A 231 -12.51 -11.74 -19.12
C ARG A 231 -13.81 -11.03 -19.47
N ARG A 232 -13.76 -9.78 -19.94
CA ARG A 232 -14.92 -9.08 -20.51
C ARG A 232 -15.20 -9.44 -21.96
N GLY A 233 -14.38 -10.31 -22.58
CA GLY A 233 -14.48 -10.69 -23.98
C GLY A 233 -14.04 -9.61 -24.96
N ALA A 234 -13.23 -8.66 -24.51
CA ALA A 234 -12.57 -7.65 -25.33
C ALA A 234 -11.15 -8.12 -25.65
N GLU A 235 -10.65 -7.80 -26.85
CA GLU A 235 -9.27 -8.15 -27.19
C GLU A 235 -8.28 -7.31 -26.34
N PRO A 236 -7.29 -7.93 -25.70
CA PRO A 236 -6.21 -7.21 -25.00
C PRO A 236 -5.35 -6.51 -26.07
N THR A 237 -5.39 -5.19 -26.10
CA THR A 237 -4.76 -4.38 -27.16
C THR A 237 -3.57 -3.56 -26.70
N TYR A 238 -3.27 -3.59 -25.39
CA TYR A 238 -2.25 -2.74 -24.81
C TYR A 238 -0.90 -3.45 -24.70
N ALA A 239 0.16 -2.76 -25.11
CA ALA A 239 1.55 -3.18 -24.89
C ALA A 239 2.05 -2.67 -23.53
N LEU A 240 3.14 -3.26 -23.02
CA LEU A 240 3.74 -2.85 -21.74
C LEU A 240 4.24 -1.40 -21.81
N GLU A 241 4.79 -0.98 -22.97
CA GLU A 241 5.29 0.37 -23.19
C GLU A 241 4.21 1.46 -22.96
N ASP A 242 2.93 1.13 -23.20
CA ASP A 242 1.81 2.05 -22.97
C ASP A 242 1.63 2.41 -21.48
N PHE A 243 2.13 1.56 -20.59
CA PHE A 243 2.07 1.73 -19.13
C PHE A 243 3.37 2.27 -18.53
N GLU A 244 4.45 2.37 -19.31
CA GLU A 244 5.71 2.94 -18.86
C GLU A 244 5.70 4.46 -19.01
N SER A 245 5.92 5.18 -17.90
CA SER A 245 6.06 6.64 -17.95
C SER A 245 7.45 7.04 -18.41
N GLU A 246 7.55 7.98 -19.32
CA GLU A 246 8.81 8.59 -19.82
C GLU A 246 9.43 9.62 -18.85
N ILE A 247 9.35 9.42 -17.52
CA ILE A 247 9.90 10.39 -16.56
C ILE A 247 11.28 9.96 -16.08
#